data_5a690eb55013d22bcd53e26af46c25e4
#
_entry.id   5a690eb55013d22bcd53e26af46c25e4
#
_cell.length_a   1.000
_cell.length_b   1.000
_cell.length_c   1.000
_cell.angle_alpha   90.00
_cell.angle_beta   90.00
_cell.angle_gamma   90.00
#
_symmetry.space_group_name_H-M   'P 1'
#
loop_
_entity.id
_entity.type
_entity.pdbx_description
1 polymer ?
#
loop_
_entity_poly.entity_id
_entity_poly.type
_entity_poly.pdbx_seq_one_letter_code
_entity_poly.pdbx_strand_id
1 'polypeptide(L)'
;MRAIVFAISLVSVSLIAGESDGRTWPDSFRTPGATNPNVTQLNIKKTICKPGWTKTIRPPSSYTTKLKRQQIVEYGYRNKKLGSYEEDHLISLQLGGDPQDPQNLWPQAYAGKCGARVKDVIETALKRLVCDPKPPLTLVEAQQMISQDWVAAYSQFVREINCPKP
;
A
#
# COMPACT_ATOMS: atom_id res chain seq x y z
N MET A 1 43.73 -38.41 38.87
CA MET A 1 43.34 -37.13 38.20
C MET A 1 41.98 -37.32 37.55
N ARG A 2 40.95 -36.70 38.10
CA ARG A 2 39.57 -36.74 37.51
C ARG A 2 39.35 -35.49 36.68
N ALA A 3 39.15 -35.64 35.38
CA ALA A 3 38.82 -34.54 34.48
C ALA A 3 37.33 -34.17 34.62
N ILE A 4 37.06 -32.92 35.00
CA ILE A 4 35.70 -32.35 35.07
C ILE A 4 35.42 -31.75 33.71
N VAL A 5 34.48 -32.35 32.98
CA VAL A 5 33.97 -31.82 31.70
C VAL A 5 32.83 -30.85 32.01
N PHE A 6 33.05 -29.56 31.77
CA PHE A 6 31.98 -28.54 31.80
C PHE A 6 31.21 -28.59 30.50
N ALA A 7 29.96 -29.00 30.57
CA ALA A 7 29.03 -28.86 29.46
C ALA A 7 28.53 -27.41 29.39
N ILE A 8 28.94 -26.67 28.37
CA ILE A 8 28.42 -25.34 28.07
C ILE A 8 27.11 -25.51 27.31
N SER A 9 26.00 -25.27 28.00
CA SER A 9 24.67 -25.26 27.38
C SER A 9 24.48 -23.94 26.60
N LEU A 10 24.54 -23.98 25.27
CA LEU A 10 24.21 -22.86 24.41
C LEU A 10 22.69 -22.67 24.42
N VAL A 11 22.22 -21.68 25.16
CA VAL A 11 20.85 -21.21 25.09
C VAL A 11 20.73 -20.37 23.83
N SER A 12 20.15 -20.94 22.78
CA SER A 12 19.76 -20.20 21.57
C SER A 12 18.56 -19.29 21.91
N VAL A 13 18.83 -18.01 22.12
CA VAL A 13 17.77 -16.98 22.18
C VAL A 13 17.27 -16.77 20.75
N SER A 14 16.17 -17.43 20.42
CA SER A 14 15.40 -17.10 19.22
C SER A 14 14.79 -15.71 19.41
N LEU A 15 15.37 -14.71 18.79
CA LEU A 15 14.72 -13.41 18.58
C LEU A 15 13.47 -13.67 17.73
N ILE A 16 12.33 -13.77 18.40
CA ILE A 16 11.03 -13.68 17.74
C ILE A 16 10.91 -12.22 17.30
N ALA A 17 11.34 -11.94 16.07
CA ALA A 17 10.97 -10.70 15.40
C ALA A 17 9.45 -10.66 15.42
N GLY A 18 8.89 -9.68 16.13
CA GLY A 18 7.44 -9.47 16.18
C GLY A 18 6.95 -9.22 14.77
N GLU A 19 6.41 -10.25 14.14
CA GLU A 19 5.72 -10.14 12.86
C GLU A 19 4.58 -9.15 13.03
N SER A 20 4.74 -7.98 12.43
CA SER A 20 3.64 -7.02 12.34
C SER A 20 2.52 -7.69 11.54
N ASP A 21 1.39 -7.91 12.19
CA ASP A 21 0.19 -8.54 11.64
C ASP A 21 -0.57 -7.56 10.71
N GLY A 22 0.12 -6.88 9.87
CA GLY A 22 -0.43 -5.94 8.91
C GLY A 22 0.67 -5.55 7.93
N ARG A 23 0.60 -6.08 6.74
CA ARG A 23 1.62 -5.84 5.73
C ARG A 23 1.59 -4.39 5.27
N THR A 24 2.72 -3.73 5.40
CA THR A 24 3.00 -2.43 4.77
C THR A 24 2.97 -2.54 3.24
N TRP A 25 3.25 -3.74 2.72
CA TRP A 25 3.37 -4.05 1.31
C TRP A 25 2.26 -5.00 0.88
N PRO A 26 1.64 -4.76 -0.28
CA PRO A 26 0.73 -5.74 -0.87
C PRO A 26 1.49 -7.01 -1.28
N ASP A 27 0.77 -8.09 -1.42
CA ASP A 27 1.25 -9.30 -2.09
C ASP A 27 1.28 -9.04 -3.59
N SER A 28 2.46 -9.05 -4.21
CA SER A 28 2.65 -8.70 -5.61
C SER A 28 1.94 -9.64 -6.60
N PHE A 29 1.61 -10.86 -6.19
CA PHE A 29 0.83 -11.79 -7.01
C PHE A 29 -0.67 -11.52 -6.94
N ARG A 30 -1.16 -11.09 -5.76
CA ARG A 30 -2.57 -10.82 -5.52
C ARG A 30 -2.95 -9.40 -5.92
N THR A 31 -2.06 -8.46 -5.63
CA THR A 31 -2.28 -7.02 -5.84
C THR A 31 -1.07 -6.40 -6.54
N PRO A 32 -0.87 -6.72 -7.83
CA PRO A 32 0.18 -6.10 -8.64
C PRO A 32 -0.09 -4.63 -8.95
N GLY A 33 -1.33 -4.19 -8.75
CA GLY A 33 -1.85 -2.90 -9.16
C GLY A 33 -2.56 -2.97 -10.51
N ALA A 34 -3.72 -2.31 -10.61
CA ALA A 34 -4.48 -2.17 -11.84
C ALA A 34 -4.87 -0.71 -12.07
N THR A 35 -4.83 -0.26 -13.33
CA THR A 35 -5.20 1.09 -13.74
C THR A 35 -6.59 1.12 -14.35
N ASN A 36 -7.31 2.22 -14.15
CA ASN A 36 -8.57 2.49 -14.78
C ASN A 36 -8.34 2.89 -16.25
N PRO A 37 -8.80 2.12 -17.24
CA PRO A 37 -8.57 2.41 -18.65
C PRO A 37 -9.23 3.71 -19.13
N ASN A 38 -10.19 4.22 -18.38
CA ASN A 38 -10.85 5.50 -18.66
C ASN A 38 -10.03 6.71 -18.19
N VAL A 39 -8.88 6.51 -17.56
CA VAL A 39 -7.97 7.58 -17.11
C VAL A 39 -6.67 7.51 -17.89
N THR A 40 -6.44 8.51 -18.71
CA THR A 40 -5.26 8.62 -19.57
C THR A 40 -4.58 9.97 -19.38
N GLN A 41 -3.31 10.09 -19.76
CA GLN A 41 -2.59 11.37 -19.72
C GLN A 41 -3.36 12.48 -20.45
N LEU A 42 -4.07 12.16 -21.52
CA LEU A 42 -4.82 13.15 -22.33
C LEU A 42 -6.05 13.71 -21.63
N ASN A 43 -6.61 12.98 -20.67
CA ASN A 43 -7.84 13.38 -20.00
C ASN A 43 -7.69 13.67 -18.49
N ILE A 44 -6.46 13.70 -17.95
CA ILE A 44 -6.23 13.94 -16.51
C ILE A 44 -6.92 15.21 -16.00
N LYS A 45 -6.97 16.28 -16.79
CA LYS A 45 -7.64 17.55 -16.42
C LYS A 45 -9.15 17.40 -16.21
N LYS A 46 -9.78 16.42 -16.87
CA LYS A 46 -11.21 16.11 -16.76
C LYS A 46 -11.49 14.99 -15.74
N THR A 47 -10.45 14.28 -15.29
CA THR A 47 -10.51 13.14 -14.38
C THR A 47 -9.77 13.46 -13.07
N ILE A 48 -8.62 12.86 -12.82
CA ILE A 48 -7.90 12.90 -11.55
C ILE A 48 -7.54 14.31 -11.06
N CYS A 49 -7.32 15.25 -11.97
CA CYS A 49 -6.99 16.64 -11.63
C CYS A 49 -8.24 17.51 -11.37
N LYS A 50 -9.44 17.00 -11.70
CA LYS A 50 -10.70 17.68 -11.41
C LYS A 50 -11.08 17.47 -9.94
N PRO A 51 -11.30 18.52 -9.15
CA PRO A 51 -11.75 18.40 -7.78
C PRO A 51 -13.02 17.55 -7.67
N GLY A 52 -13.00 16.61 -6.70
CA GLY A 52 -14.15 15.74 -6.44
C GLY A 52 -14.34 14.55 -7.39
N TRP A 53 -13.58 14.45 -8.48
CA TRP A 53 -13.73 13.36 -9.44
C TRP A 53 -13.61 11.96 -8.82
N THR A 54 -12.67 11.73 -7.92
CA THR A 54 -12.49 10.42 -7.24
C THR A 54 -13.72 9.97 -6.46
N LYS A 55 -14.57 10.91 -6.00
CA LYS A 55 -15.83 10.58 -5.33
C LYS A 55 -16.84 9.95 -6.28
N THR A 56 -16.78 10.29 -7.57
CA THR A 56 -17.73 9.79 -8.58
C THR A 56 -17.44 8.35 -9.01
N ILE A 57 -16.23 7.88 -8.78
CA ILE A 57 -15.80 6.52 -9.18
C ILE A 57 -15.54 5.60 -7.99
N ARG A 58 -15.51 6.13 -6.78
CA ARG A 58 -15.26 5.33 -5.56
C ARG A 58 -16.33 4.26 -5.42
N PRO A 59 -15.95 2.99 -5.23
CA PRO A 59 -16.91 1.91 -5.02
C PRO A 59 -17.68 2.11 -3.70
N PRO A 60 -18.90 1.56 -3.60
CA PRO A 60 -19.65 1.61 -2.36
C PRO A 60 -18.94 0.83 -1.25
N SER A 61 -19.08 1.29 0.00
CA SER A 61 -18.44 0.66 1.16
C SER A 61 -18.87 -0.80 1.39
N SER A 62 -20.06 -1.18 0.92
CA SER A 62 -20.52 -2.58 0.96
C SER A 62 -19.61 -3.50 0.12
N TYR A 63 -19.19 -3.03 -1.05
CA TYR A 63 -18.26 -3.77 -1.91
C TYR A 63 -16.89 -3.91 -1.24
N THR A 64 -16.28 -2.79 -0.85
CA THR A 64 -14.92 -2.79 -0.25
C THR A 64 -14.88 -3.54 1.08
N THR A 65 -15.95 -3.47 1.90
CA THR A 65 -16.03 -4.25 3.15
C THR A 65 -16.13 -5.76 2.89
N LYS A 66 -16.89 -6.17 1.87
CA LYS A 66 -16.99 -7.59 1.48
C LYS A 66 -15.63 -8.10 0.99
N LEU A 67 -15.00 -7.36 0.09
CA LEU A 67 -13.68 -7.72 -0.46
C LEU A 67 -12.62 -7.78 0.64
N LYS A 68 -12.55 -6.77 1.51
CA LYS A 68 -11.63 -6.74 2.66
C LYS A 68 -11.75 -7.98 3.56
N ARG A 69 -12.98 -8.40 3.86
CA ARG A 69 -13.21 -9.61 4.68
C ARG A 69 -12.63 -10.86 4.03
N GLN A 70 -12.78 -10.97 2.73
CA GLN A 70 -12.25 -12.07 1.93
C GLN A 70 -10.72 -12.02 1.87
N GLN A 71 -10.17 -10.88 1.51
CA GLN A 71 -8.72 -10.70 1.34
C GLN A 71 -7.93 -10.82 2.64
N ILE A 72 -8.46 -10.42 3.80
CA ILE A 72 -7.83 -10.66 5.11
C ILE A 72 -7.57 -12.16 5.33
N VAL A 73 -8.46 -13.02 4.83
CA VAL A 73 -8.26 -14.48 4.90
C VAL A 73 -7.23 -14.94 3.86
N GLU A 74 -7.36 -14.49 2.61
CA GLU A 74 -6.48 -14.87 1.50
C GLU A 74 -5.03 -14.42 1.71
N TYR A 75 -4.83 -13.25 2.34
CA TYR A 75 -3.51 -12.74 2.74
C TYR A 75 -2.94 -13.43 4.00
N GLY A 76 -3.73 -14.28 4.65
CA GLY A 76 -3.29 -15.04 5.83
C GLY A 76 -3.08 -14.17 7.07
N TYR A 77 -3.72 -12.98 7.18
CA TYR A 77 -3.58 -12.13 8.35
C TYR A 77 -4.12 -12.81 9.60
N ARG A 78 -3.39 -12.72 10.72
CA ARG A 78 -3.82 -13.28 12.01
C ARG A 78 -4.96 -12.46 12.62
N ASN A 79 -4.80 -11.14 12.62
CA ASN A 79 -5.85 -10.23 13.07
C ASN A 79 -6.96 -10.17 12.02
N LYS A 80 -8.18 -10.63 12.37
CA LYS A 80 -9.35 -10.62 11.48
C LYS A 80 -10.26 -9.41 11.69
N LYS A 81 -9.84 -8.45 12.53
CA LYS A 81 -10.64 -7.27 12.85
C LYS A 81 -10.62 -6.29 11.68
N LEU A 82 -11.75 -6.16 10.98
CA LEU A 82 -11.88 -5.32 9.78
C LEU A 82 -11.47 -3.86 9.99
N GLY A 83 -11.77 -3.30 11.18
CA GLY A 83 -11.39 -1.93 11.52
C GLY A 83 -9.89 -1.70 11.72
N SER A 84 -9.07 -2.76 11.72
CA SER A 84 -7.62 -2.63 11.76
C SER A 84 -7.01 -2.31 10.40
N TYR A 85 -7.80 -2.42 9.33
CA TYR A 85 -7.33 -2.30 7.95
C TYR A 85 -8.19 -1.34 7.14
N GLU A 86 -7.57 -0.59 6.27
CA GLU A 86 -8.18 0.04 5.12
C GLU A 86 -8.25 -0.96 3.97
N GLU A 87 -9.33 -0.96 3.21
CA GLU A 87 -9.32 -1.57 1.88
C GLU A 87 -8.78 -0.51 0.95
N ASP A 88 -7.48 -0.58 0.73
CA ASP A 88 -6.74 0.46 0.03
C ASP A 88 -6.47 0.13 -1.43
N HIS A 89 -6.41 1.15 -2.28
CA HIS A 89 -6.01 1.02 -3.67
C HIS A 89 -4.50 1.16 -3.81
N LEU A 90 -3.78 0.13 -4.28
CA LEU A 90 -2.33 0.21 -4.49
C LEU A 90 -1.97 1.36 -5.42
N ILE A 91 -2.57 1.39 -6.60
CA ILE A 91 -2.58 2.59 -7.43
C ILE A 91 -3.80 3.39 -7.02
N SER A 92 -3.58 4.51 -6.36
CA SER A 92 -4.63 5.36 -5.82
C SER A 92 -5.64 5.80 -6.89
N LEU A 93 -6.89 5.96 -6.50
CA LEU A 93 -7.90 6.62 -7.36
C LEU A 93 -7.45 8.01 -7.80
N GLN A 94 -6.64 8.70 -7.00
CA GLN A 94 -6.06 10.01 -7.33
C GLN A 94 -5.02 9.94 -8.45
N LEU A 95 -4.54 8.75 -8.75
CA LEU A 95 -3.59 8.45 -9.83
C LEU A 95 -4.22 7.56 -10.93
N GLY A 96 -5.55 7.46 -10.96
CA GLY A 96 -6.24 6.67 -11.97
C GLY A 96 -6.11 5.17 -11.80
N GLY A 97 -5.97 4.68 -10.56
CA GLY A 97 -6.10 3.26 -10.26
C GLY A 97 -7.52 2.76 -10.51
N ASP A 98 -7.65 1.47 -10.81
CA ASP A 98 -8.96 0.84 -10.99
C ASP A 98 -9.73 0.83 -9.67
N PRO A 99 -10.99 1.30 -9.66
CA PRO A 99 -11.75 1.43 -8.43
C PRO A 99 -12.24 0.10 -7.84
N GLN A 100 -12.39 -0.95 -8.65
CA GLN A 100 -13.04 -2.19 -8.24
C GLN A 100 -12.24 -3.45 -8.54
N ASP A 101 -11.14 -3.36 -9.28
CA ASP A 101 -10.32 -4.53 -9.55
C ASP A 101 -9.65 -5.02 -8.24
N PRO A 102 -9.90 -6.28 -7.82
CA PRO A 102 -9.24 -6.85 -6.65
C PRO A 102 -7.70 -6.85 -6.75
N GLN A 103 -7.14 -6.84 -7.96
CA GLN A 103 -5.71 -6.73 -8.20
C GLN A 103 -5.15 -5.33 -7.89
N ASN A 104 -6.01 -4.35 -7.67
CA ASN A 104 -5.64 -3.01 -7.21
C ASN A 104 -6.02 -2.75 -5.75
N LEU A 105 -6.69 -3.67 -5.08
CA LEU A 105 -7.22 -3.51 -3.73
C LEU A 105 -6.58 -4.49 -2.76
N TRP A 106 -6.28 -4.04 -1.54
CA TRP A 106 -5.69 -4.88 -0.50
C TRP A 106 -5.97 -4.35 0.90
N PRO A 107 -6.05 -5.23 1.92
CA PRO A 107 -6.27 -4.79 3.29
C PRO A 107 -4.97 -4.25 3.90
N GLN A 108 -4.72 -2.96 3.78
CA GLN A 108 -3.57 -2.28 4.38
C GLN A 108 -3.83 -1.94 5.84
N ALA A 109 -2.88 -2.22 6.72
CA ALA A 109 -3.00 -1.89 8.13
C ALA A 109 -3.04 -0.36 8.35
N TYR A 110 -3.92 0.09 9.25
CA TYR A 110 -3.90 1.48 9.72
C TYR A 110 -2.73 1.76 10.66
N ALA A 111 -2.36 0.77 11.48
CA ALA A 111 -1.36 0.92 12.51
C ALA A 111 0.07 0.99 11.96
N GLY A 112 0.94 1.65 12.74
CA GLY A 112 2.36 1.73 12.45
C GLY A 112 2.77 2.93 11.59
N LYS A 113 4.08 3.17 11.56
CA LYS A 113 4.70 4.28 10.81
C LYS A 113 4.63 4.14 9.29
N CYS A 114 4.18 2.98 8.82
CA CYS A 114 4.05 2.62 7.40
C CYS A 114 2.62 2.17 7.07
N GLY A 115 1.64 2.63 7.84
CA GLY A 115 0.24 2.30 7.63
C GLY A 115 -0.43 3.13 6.51
N ALA A 116 -1.69 2.83 6.22
CA ALA A 116 -2.47 3.42 5.13
C ALA A 116 -2.44 4.96 5.11
N ARG A 117 -2.54 5.59 6.29
CA ARG A 117 -2.50 7.06 6.41
C ARG A 117 -1.19 7.69 5.93
N VAL A 118 -0.09 6.95 5.99
CA VAL A 118 1.20 7.42 5.48
C VAL A 118 1.21 7.34 3.96
N LYS A 119 0.65 6.28 3.40
CA LYS A 119 0.51 6.13 1.95
C LYS A 119 -0.39 7.21 1.34
N ASP A 120 -1.48 7.63 2.00
CA ASP A 120 -2.33 8.76 1.58
C ASP A 120 -1.52 10.04 1.27
N VAL A 121 -0.42 10.27 2.00
CA VAL A 121 0.41 11.47 1.81
C VAL A 121 1.15 11.43 0.48
N ILE A 122 1.78 10.29 0.14
CA ILE A 122 2.49 10.16 -1.14
C ILE A 122 1.52 10.16 -2.33
N GLU A 123 0.33 9.57 -2.19
CA GLU A 123 -0.71 9.65 -3.22
C GLU A 123 -1.04 11.09 -3.58
N THR A 124 -1.25 11.91 -2.54
CA THR A 124 -1.55 13.34 -2.71
C THR A 124 -0.37 14.10 -3.31
N ALA A 125 0.86 13.77 -2.92
CA ALA A 125 2.06 14.38 -3.47
C ALA A 125 2.22 14.06 -4.97
N LEU A 126 2.13 12.78 -5.33
CA LEU A 126 2.23 12.35 -6.74
C LEU A 126 1.12 12.96 -7.60
N LYS A 127 -0.12 13.00 -7.10
CA LYS A 127 -1.22 13.67 -7.80
C LYS A 127 -0.90 15.13 -8.10
N ARG A 128 -0.34 15.88 -7.14
CA ARG A 128 0.04 17.29 -7.33
C ARG A 128 1.07 17.41 -8.45
N LEU A 129 2.09 16.55 -8.46
CA LEU A 129 3.13 16.56 -9.48
C LEU A 129 2.58 16.23 -10.89
N VAL A 130 1.66 15.27 -11.00
CA VAL A 130 1.01 14.92 -12.27
C VAL A 130 0.06 16.02 -12.76
N CYS A 131 -0.61 16.72 -11.84
CA CYS A 131 -1.62 17.73 -12.16
C CYS A 131 -1.06 19.16 -12.27
N ASP A 132 0.24 19.34 -12.08
CA ASP A 132 0.90 20.63 -12.25
C ASP A 132 0.71 21.16 -13.69
N PRO A 133 0.58 22.48 -13.92
CA PRO A 133 0.55 23.06 -15.26
C PRO A 133 1.77 22.73 -16.12
N LYS A 134 2.92 22.49 -15.49
CA LYS A 134 4.15 21.98 -16.10
C LYS A 134 4.55 20.70 -15.37
N PRO A 135 3.86 19.56 -15.62
CA PRO A 135 3.98 18.39 -14.78
C PRO A 135 5.40 17.82 -14.83
N PRO A 136 6.07 17.70 -13.67
CA PRO A 136 7.38 17.06 -13.59
C PRO A 136 7.30 15.54 -13.68
N LEU A 137 6.08 14.97 -13.57
CA LEU A 137 5.80 13.55 -13.71
C LEU A 137 4.62 13.34 -14.65
N THR A 138 4.73 12.32 -15.50
CA THR A 138 3.59 11.78 -16.24
C THR A 138 2.71 10.92 -15.33
N LEU A 139 1.47 10.67 -15.75
CA LEU A 139 0.57 9.76 -15.05
C LEU A 139 1.17 8.35 -14.92
N VAL A 140 1.76 7.85 -16.00
CA VAL A 140 2.35 6.50 -16.01
C VAL A 140 3.52 6.38 -15.05
N GLU A 141 4.42 7.37 -15.01
CA GLU A 141 5.53 7.38 -14.04
C GLU A 141 5.03 7.36 -12.61
N ALA A 142 4.03 8.17 -12.29
CA ALA A 142 3.46 8.19 -10.93
C ALA A 142 2.77 6.86 -10.56
N GLN A 143 2.07 6.23 -11.51
CA GLN A 143 1.47 4.91 -11.34
C GLN A 143 2.52 3.83 -11.09
N GLN A 144 3.61 3.84 -11.87
CA GLN A 144 4.72 2.91 -11.69
C GLN A 144 5.41 3.09 -10.34
N MET A 145 5.70 4.32 -9.95
CA MET A 145 6.33 4.61 -8.66
C MET A 145 5.53 4.06 -7.49
N ILE A 146 4.22 4.32 -7.46
CA ILE A 146 3.40 3.90 -6.32
C ILE A 146 3.13 2.39 -6.31
N SER A 147 3.03 1.75 -7.46
CA SER A 147 2.79 0.31 -7.54
C SER A 147 4.03 -0.54 -7.29
N GLN A 148 5.20 -0.06 -7.71
CA GLN A 148 6.46 -0.78 -7.53
C GLN A 148 7.02 -0.63 -6.12
N ASP A 149 7.07 0.60 -5.59
CA ASP A 149 7.60 0.88 -4.26
C ASP A 149 7.08 2.24 -3.74
N TRP A 150 5.86 2.25 -3.15
CA TRP A 150 5.29 3.46 -2.60
C TRP A 150 6.12 4.08 -1.45
N VAL A 151 6.93 3.27 -0.75
CA VAL A 151 7.82 3.76 0.32
C VAL A 151 9.01 4.49 -0.26
N ALA A 152 9.63 3.98 -1.34
CA ALA A 152 10.67 4.68 -2.06
C ALA A 152 10.14 5.99 -2.65
N ALA A 153 8.95 5.97 -3.26
CA ALA A 153 8.28 7.18 -3.73
C ALA A 153 8.03 8.19 -2.59
N TYR A 154 7.57 7.71 -1.43
CA TYR A 154 7.39 8.56 -0.25
C TYR A 154 8.71 9.19 0.20
N SER A 155 9.79 8.42 0.26
CA SER A 155 11.11 8.92 0.64
C SER A 155 11.64 9.96 -0.33
N GLN A 156 11.37 9.79 -1.63
CA GLN A 156 11.80 10.70 -2.67
C GLN A 156 11.06 12.06 -2.66
N PHE A 157 9.74 12.04 -2.45
CA PHE A 157 8.90 13.24 -2.66
C PHE A 157 8.34 13.87 -1.39
N VAL A 158 8.46 13.22 -0.23
CA VAL A 158 7.90 13.72 1.03
C VAL A 158 9.00 13.89 2.07
N ARG A 159 9.56 12.79 2.56
CA ARG A 159 10.68 12.74 3.51
C ARG A 159 11.12 11.29 3.67
N GLU A 160 12.33 11.10 4.13
CA GLU A 160 12.83 9.74 4.38
C GLU A 160 11.97 8.99 5.39
N ILE A 161 11.67 7.74 5.05
CA ILE A 161 10.92 6.82 5.89
C ILE A 161 11.51 5.41 5.76
N ASN A 162 11.60 4.72 6.88
CA ASN A 162 12.06 3.33 6.90
C ASN A 162 10.89 2.40 7.22
N CYS A 163 10.45 1.66 6.20
CA CYS A 163 9.44 0.63 6.28
C CYS A 163 10.09 -0.72 5.98
N PRO A 164 10.09 -1.68 6.90
CA PRO A 164 10.68 -2.99 6.65
C PRO A 164 9.94 -3.66 5.48
N LYS A 165 10.71 -4.18 4.52
CA LYS A 165 10.18 -5.09 3.49
C LYS A 165 9.98 -6.48 4.11
N PRO A 166 8.99 -7.26 3.62
CA PRO A 166 8.78 -8.64 4.05
C PRO A 166 9.95 -9.54 3.71
#